data_f754276c21eb5db8fb7c016d61f2f118
#
_entry.id   f754276c21eb5db8fb7c016d61f2f118
#
_cell.length_a   1.000
_cell.length_b   1.000
_cell.length_c   1.000
_cell.angle_alpha   90.00
_cell.angle_beta   90.00
_cell.angle_gamma   90.00
#
_symmetry.space_group_name_H-M   'P 1'
#
loop_
_entity.id
_entity.type
_entity.pdbx_description
1 polymer ?
#
loop_
_entity_poly.entity_id
_entity_poly.type
_entity_poly.pdbx_seq_one_letter_code
_entity_poly.pdbx_strand_id
1 'polypeptide(L)'
;MYKRQDLHEENVIAAGEYPIIIDAETILDNRRRGRTNSAKEEINYILHESVLYSGLLPHYRFSNLGQGVDMSAIKGSEGKEYPIVIPKIADLCTSNMRFVYEHPTTGVNQNLVKLDGENVSAFHYLKEINAGFEDAYKYVLENKEKFLEYADMFGNLNIRHLVQDTQRYSMLLHTSFHPDFMQDGRDRQMFLCSLFKQYEATQGDKGVVKCEIKDMLNMDIPYFYLNTSGKSLFGSEGEKIEDYFEYTSLEHLKKKIVLLDEDDLKRQLMFMNIILTEINEFQVEDKKIELQQMKMIPHREKNKAHLLKAVQKLADSLIKTAVFNKDRTEVNWIGVTLIGNEDDCSWDIRPLGTYLYEGMSGLAIFFNALYAVDPQKEYLIIRNAIEKELFTYTDEMCERNEGIENESSGAFGGEASIMYTYEAVSYTHLRPTRLRRISYAVFCLK
;
A
#
# COMPACT_ATOMS: atom_id res chain seq x y z
N MET A 1 -7.51 -0.01 -4.28
CA MET A 1 -7.63 -1.40 -3.81
C MET A 1 -6.48 -2.18 -4.40
N TYR A 2 -5.61 -2.68 -3.55
CA TYR A 2 -4.30 -3.19 -3.97
C TYR A 2 -4.39 -4.70 -4.20
N LYS A 3 -4.02 -5.16 -5.40
CA LYS A 3 -3.94 -6.58 -5.72
C LYS A 3 -2.72 -7.17 -5.02
N ARG A 4 -2.93 -8.22 -4.23
CA ARG A 4 -1.87 -9.07 -3.69
C ARG A 4 -1.39 -10.01 -4.80
N GLN A 5 -0.09 -10.29 -4.82
CA GLN A 5 0.38 -11.53 -5.40
C GLN A 5 -0.17 -12.61 -4.47
N ASP A 6 -0.97 -13.48 -4.94
CA ASP A 6 -1.93 -14.33 -4.21
C ASP A 6 -1.24 -15.50 -3.44
N LEU A 7 -0.02 -15.28 -2.93
CA LEU A 7 0.71 -16.25 -2.10
C LEU A 7 0.33 -16.11 -0.61
N HIS A 8 -0.97 -16.10 -0.34
CA HIS A 8 -1.46 -16.05 1.04
C HIS A 8 -1.53 -17.46 1.66
N GLU A 9 -2.03 -17.52 2.89
CA GLU A 9 -2.07 -18.73 3.70
C GLU A 9 -2.79 -19.94 3.07
N GLU A 10 -3.72 -19.72 2.14
CA GLU A 10 -4.44 -20.79 1.45
C GLU A 10 -3.64 -21.36 0.27
N ASN A 11 -2.69 -20.60 -0.29
CA ASN A 11 -1.97 -20.92 -1.52
C ASN A 11 -0.54 -21.42 -1.31
N VAL A 12 -0.08 -21.51 -0.05
CA VAL A 12 1.24 -22.05 0.31
C VAL A 12 1.08 -23.11 1.39
N ILE A 13 1.55 -24.33 1.10
CA ILE A 13 1.50 -25.45 2.03
C ILE A 13 2.91 -25.71 2.58
N ALA A 14 3.03 -25.83 3.90
CA ALA A 14 4.26 -26.32 4.54
C ALA A 14 4.34 -27.85 4.42
N ALA A 15 5.18 -28.35 3.53
CA ALA A 15 5.40 -29.78 3.28
C ALA A 15 6.77 -30.22 3.79
N GLY A 16 6.88 -30.56 5.08
CA GLY A 16 8.15 -30.82 5.73
C GLY A 16 9.03 -29.56 5.75
N GLU A 17 10.19 -29.61 5.15
CA GLU A 17 11.13 -28.49 5.04
C GLU A 17 10.94 -27.62 3.77
N TYR A 18 9.94 -27.94 2.93
CA TYR A 18 9.73 -27.26 1.66
C TYR A 18 8.37 -26.55 1.63
N PRO A 19 8.31 -25.26 1.22
CA PRO A 19 7.06 -24.60 0.89
C PRO A 19 6.60 -25.08 -0.49
N ILE A 20 5.33 -25.47 -0.60
CA ILE A 20 4.70 -25.85 -1.88
C ILE A 20 3.65 -24.79 -2.21
N ILE A 21 3.82 -24.11 -3.33
CA ILE A 21 2.84 -23.19 -3.89
C ILE A 21 1.84 -24.01 -4.69
N ILE A 22 0.55 -23.92 -4.32
CA ILE A 22 -0.54 -24.69 -4.97
C ILE A 22 -1.36 -23.85 -5.92
N ASP A 23 -1.27 -22.52 -5.81
CA ASP A 23 -1.88 -21.58 -6.76
C ASP A 23 -0.87 -20.50 -7.14
N ALA A 24 -0.53 -20.47 -8.41
CA ALA A 24 0.47 -19.56 -8.99
C ALA A 24 -0.12 -18.71 -10.14
N GLU A 25 -1.45 -18.66 -10.29
CA GLU A 25 -2.11 -18.04 -11.44
C GLU A 25 -1.81 -16.54 -11.60
N THR A 26 -1.47 -15.85 -10.50
CA THR A 26 -1.22 -14.41 -10.50
C THR A 26 0.27 -14.03 -10.47
N ILE A 27 1.20 -14.98 -10.43
CA ILE A 27 2.66 -14.69 -10.32
C ILE A 27 3.16 -13.81 -11.47
N LEU A 28 2.66 -14.04 -12.69
CA LEU A 28 3.00 -13.25 -13.88
C LEU A 28 1.97 -12.15 -14.18
N ASP A 29 1.04 -11.89 -13.23
CA ASP A 29 0.03 -10.86 -13.43
C ASP A 29 0.68 -9.49 -13.63
N ASN A 30 0.19 -8.78 -14.64
CA ASN A 30 0.68 -7.46 -14.98
C ASN A 30 -0.16 -6.38 -14.31
N ARG A 31 0.48 -5.32 -13.85
CA ARG A 31 -0.20 -4.27 -13.16
C ARG A 31 -0.37 -3.04 -14.04
N ARG A 32 -1.60 -2.54 -14.09
CA ARG A 32 -1.85 -1.25 -14.68
C ARG A 32 -1.25 -0.17 -13.78
N ARG A 33 -0.40 0.68 -14.33
CA ARG A 33 0.09 1.86 -13.64
C ARG A 33 -1.06 2.82 -13.39
N GLY A 34 -1.12 3.45 -12.22
CA GLY A 34 -2.08 4.50 -11.94
C GLY A 34 -1.99 5.62 -12.97
N ARG A 35 -3.12 6.28 -13.23
CA ARG A 35 -3.19 7.37 -14.22
C ARG A 35 -2.74 8.71 -13.65
N THR A 36 -2.69 8.82 -12.34
CA THR A 36 -2.23 10.04 -11.68
C THR A 36 -0.71 10.10 -11.67
N ASN A 37 -0.17 11.28 -11.86
CA ASN A 37 1.28 11.52 -11.82
C ASN A 37 1.61 12.11 -10.45
N SER A 38 1.48 11.31 -9.37
CA SER A 38 1.80 11.72 -8.01
C SER A 38 3.00 10.96 -7.44
N ALA A 39 3.74 11.59 -6.53
CA ALA A 39 4.84 10.95 -5.83
C ALA A 39 4.36 9.79 -4.93
N LYS A 40 3.17 9.90 -4.35
CA LYS A 40 2.52 8.81 -3.59
C LYS A 40 2.28 7.58 -4.44
N GLU A 41 1.81 7.75 -5.68
CA GLU A 41 1.63 6.62 -6.59
C GLU A 41 2.94 5.95 -6.99
N GLU A 42 4.00 6.72 -7.21
CA GLU A 42 5.32 6.14 -7.49
C GLU A 42 5.82 5.31 -6.29
N ILE A 43 5.64 5.77 -5.05
CA ILE A 43 5.96 4.98 -3.85
C ILE A 43 5.07 3.73 -3.77
N ASN A 44 3.77 3.87 -3.95
CA ASN A 44 2.86 2.72 -3.94
C ASN A 44 3.27 1.69 -5.00
N TYR A 45 3.70 2.15 -6.17
CA TYR A 45 4.24 1.27 -7.21
C TYR A 45 5.49 0.53 -6.73
N ILE A 46 6.47 1.24 -6.12
CA ILE A 46 7.70 0.65 -5.57
C ILE A 46 7.37 -0.40 -4.49
N LEU A 47 6.47 -0.08 -3.57
CA LEU A 47 6.06 -1.00 -2.51
C LEU A 47 5.36 -2.24 -3.06
N HIS A 48 4.48 -2.07 -4.03
CA HIS A 48 3.79 -3.17 -4.69
C HIS A 48 4.72 -4.11 -5.46
N GLU A 49 5.83 -3.60 -5.94
CA GLU A 49 6.85 -4.36 -6.65
C GLU A 49 7.88 -5.00 -5.68
N SER A 50 7.67 -4.89 -4.39
CA SER A 50 8.54 -5.39 -3.33
C SER A 50 8.01 -6.68 -2.69
N VAL A 51 8.82 -7.27 -1.79
CA VAL A 51 8.46 -8.46 -0.98
C VAL A 51 7.21 -8.25 -0.13
N LEU A 52 6.86 -7.00 0.19
CA LEU A 52 5.69 -6.65 1.04
C LEU A 52 4.37 -7.12 0.44
N TYR A 53 4.28 -7.18 -0.88
CA TYR A 53 3.05 -7.53 -1.59
C TYR A 53 3.03 -8.96 -2.14
N SER A 54 4.01 -9.79 -1.73
CA SER A 54 4.04 -11.21 -2.11
C SER A 54 2.90 -12.03 -1.53
N GLY A 55 2.29 -11.58 -0.44
CA GLY A 55 1.32 -12.34 0.36
C GLY A 55 1.98 -13.28 1.38
N LEU A 56 3.31 -13.45 1.31
CA LEU A 56 4.06 -14.30 2.24
C LEU A 56 4.26 -13.63 3.60
N LEU A 57 4.64 -12.34 3.61
CA LEU A 57 4.99 -11.59 4.81
C LEU A 57 3.75 -11.09 5.56
N PRO A 58 3.82 -10.93 6.90
CA PRO A 58 2.73 -10.42 7.71
C PRO A 58 2.10 -9.16 7.13
N HIS A 59 0.80 -9.22 6.97
CA HIS A 59 0.01 -8.11 6.45
C HIS A 59 -1.34 -8.05 7.13
N TYR A 60 -1.52 -7.02 7.94
CA TYR A 60 -2.68 -6.85 8.77
C TYR A 60 -3.77 -6.02 8.10
N ARG A 61 -5.01 -6.45 8.27
CA ARG A 61 -6.19 -5.61 8.05
C ARG A 61 -6.75 -5.21 9.42
N PHE A 62 -6.87 -3.92 9.65
CA PHE A 62 -7.39 -3.37 10.89
C PHE A 62 -8.83 -2.89 10.74
N SER A 63 -9.61 -3.07 11.82
CA SER A 63 -10.93 -2.43 11.97
C SER A 63 -10.78 -0.97 12.35
N ASN A 64 -11.90 -0.25 12.29
CA ASN A 64 -11.98 1.11 12.84
C ASN A 64 -11.70 1.15 14.37
N LEU A 65 -11.79 0.00 15.05
CA LEU A 65 -11.48 -0.15 16.48
C LEU A 65 -10.03 -0.58 16.73
N GLY A 66 -9.22 -0.72 15.68
CA GLY A 66 -7.80 -1.08 15.77
C GLY A 66 -7.51 -2.56 15.94
N GLN A 67 -8.52 -3.45 15.90
CA GLN A 67 -8.30 -4.89 15.88
C GLN A 67 -7.75 -5.34 14.52
N GLY A 68 -6.69 -6.14 14.52
CA GLY A 68 -5.98 -6.56 13.32
C GLY A 68 -6.06 -8.05 13.03
N VAL A 69 -6.25 -8.42 11.77
CA VAL A 69 -6.20 -9.79 11.27
C VAL A 69 -5.08 -9.91 10.25
N ASP A 70 -4.15 -10.81 10.48
CA ASP A 70 -3.06 -11.12 9.56
C ASP A 70 -3.52 -12.19 8.55
N MET A 71 -3.31 -11.91 7.28
CA MET A 71 -3.70 -12.75 6.14
C MET A 71 -2.50 -13.37 5.43
N SER A 72 -1.31 -13.35 6.03
CA SER A 72 -0.08 -13.82 5.40
C SER A 72 0.11 -15.34 5.48
N ALA A 73 0.90 -15.89 4.53
CA ALA A 73 1.20 -17.32 4.51
C ALA A 73 2.06 -17.78 5.70
N ILE A 74 2.96 -16.93 6.21
CA ILE A 74 3.92 -17.33 7.24
C ILE A 74 3.45 -17.08 8.67
N LYS A 75 2.38 -16.29 8.87
CA LYS A 75 1.82 -16.04 10.20
C LYS A 75 0.35 -16.43 10.27
N GLY A 76 -0.50 -15.79 9.45
CA GLY A 76 -1.95 -15.96 9.52
C GLY A 76 -2.57 -15.56 10.87
N SER A 77 -3.87 -15.53 10.96
CA SER A 77 -4.61 -15.35 12.21
C SER A 77 -5.64 -16.46 12.35
N GLU A 78 -5.71 -17.07 13.54
CA GLU A 78 -6.65 -18.16 13.84
C GLU A 78 -7.65 -17.71 14.89
N GLY A 79 -8.95 -17.95 14.63
CA GLY A 79 -10.03 -17.66 15.58
C GLY A 79 -10.27 -16.18 15.86
N LYS A 80 -9.65 -15.25 15.13
CA LYS A 80 -9.88 -13.81 15.27
C LYS A 80 -11.09 -13.36 14.43
N GLU A 81 -11.88 -12.45 14.98
CA GLU A 81 -12.95 -11.81 14.22
C GLU A 81 -12.38 -10.89 13.15
N TYR A 82 -12.94 -10.97 11.94
CA TYR A 82 -12.57 -10.04 10.87
C TYR A 82 -12.96 -8.61 11.27
N PRO A 83 -12.08 -7.65 11.04
CA PRO A 83 -12.31 -6.26 11.43
C PRO A 83 -13.41 -5.57 10.61
N ILE A 84 -13.91 -6.24 9.58
CA ILE A 84 -14.91 -5.69 8.67
C ILE A 84 -16.21 -6.46 8.84
N VAL A 85 -17.30 -5.71 9.06
CA VAL A 85 -18.64 -6.29 9.02
C VAL A 85 -18.94 -6.69 7.58
N ILE A 86 -19.17 -7.97 7.37
CA ILE A 86 -19.55 -8.51 6.05
C ILE A 86 -21.07 -8.69 6.01
N PRO A 87 -21.75 -8.06 5.05
CA PRO A 87 -23.15 -8.36 4.84
C PRO A 87 -23.30 -9.79 4.34
N LYS A 88 -24.03 -10.61 5.07
CA LYS A 88 -24.41 -11.96 4.70
C LYS A 88 -25.89 -11.98 4.40
N ILE A 89 -26.29 -12.77 3.43
CA ILE A 89 -27.70 -12.92 3.11
C ILE A 89 -28.23 -14.11 3.89
N ALA A 90 -29.19 -13.83 4.79
CA ALA A 90 -29.98 -14.85 5.45
C ALA A 90 -31.20 -15.20 4.62
N ASP A 91 -31.68 -16.44 4.77
CA ASP A 91 -32.89 -16.97 4.12
C ASP A 91 -32.88 -16.81 2.58
N LEU A 92 -31.70 -17.05 1.96
CA LEU A 92 -31.49 -16.95 0.52
C LEU A 92 -32.57 -17.69 -0.27
N CYS A 93 -33.06 -17.09 -1.35
CA CYS A 93 -34.11 -17.62 -2.23
C CYS A 93 -35.48 -17.81 -1.55
N THR A 94 -35.76 -17.16 -0.45
CA THR A 94 -37.07 -17.10 0.20
C THR A 94 -37.62 -15.67 0.23
N SER A 95 -38.94 -15.56 0.52
CA SER A 95 -39.58 -14.25 0.74
C SER A 95 -39.08 -13.51 1.99
N ASN A 96 -38.34 -14.19 2.87
CA ASN A 96 -37.76 -13.64 4.09
C ASN A 96 -36.27 -13.25 3.92
N MET A 97 -35.78 -13.29 2.71
CA MET A 97 -34.40 -12.93 2.39
C MET A 97 -34.08 -11.55 2.94
N ARG A 98 -32.99 -11.42 3.71
CA ARG A 98 -32.56 -10.18 4.33
C ARG A 98 -31.07 -10.14 4.50
N PHE A 99 -30.51 -8.94 4.59
CA PHE A 99 -29.13 -8.75 5.00
C PHE A 99 -29.01 -8.89 6.51
N VAL A 100 -28.07 -9.72 6.94
CA VAL A 100 -27.55 -9.78 8.29
C VAL A 100 -26.08 -9.35 8.26
N TYR A 101 -25.65 -8.64 9.27
CA TYR A 101 -24.30 -8.12 9.33
C TYR A 101 -23.54 -8.92 10.39
N GLU A 102 -22.53 -9.64 9.97
CA GLU A 102 -21.73 -10.50 10.84
C GLU A 102 -20.26 -10.10 10.76
N HIS A 103 -19.53 -10.31 11.87
CA HIS A 103 -18.09 -10.34 11.87
C HIS A 103 -17.65 -11.80 11.67
N PRO A 104 -17.23 -12.21 10.46
CA PRO A 104 -16.74 -13.57 10.28
C PRO A 104 -15.47 -13.75 11.08
N THR A 105 -15.29 -14.95 11.63
CA THR A 105 -14.04 -15.34 12.29
C THR A 105 -13.11 -16.02 11.29
N THR A 106 -11.79 -15.79 11.45
CA THR A 106 -10.78 -16.55 10.71
C THR A 106 -10.88 -18.02 11.09
N GLY A 107 -10.89 -18.90 10.08
CA GLY A 107 -10.89 -20.34 10.29
C GLY A 107 -9.57 -20.85 10.89
N VAL A 108 -9.54 -22.14 11.22
CA VAL A 108 -8.31 -22.83 11.58
C VAL A 108 -7.45 -22.95 10.33
N ASN A 109 -6.29 -22.31 10.33
CA ASN A 109 -5.35 -22.39 9.21
C ASN A 109 -4.58 -23.72 9.27
N GLN A 110 -4.87 -24.63 8.34
CA GLN A 110 -4.22 -25.94 8.27
C GLN A 110 -2.84 -25.90 7.62
N ASN A 111 -2.49 -24.82 6.94
CA ASN A 111 -1.27 -24.69 6.14
C ASN A 111 -0.12 -24.02 6.89
N LEU A 112 -0.33 -23.58 8.12
CA LEU A 112 0.73 -22.98 8.94
C LEU A 112 1.87 -23.97 9.22
N VAL A 113 3.07 -23.41 9.32
CA VAL A 113 4.27 -24.18 9.66
C VAL A 113 4.16 -24.71 11.09
N LYS A 114 4.37 -26.03 11.25
CA LYS A 114 4.37 -26.71 12.55
C LYS A 114 5.72 -27.41 12.79
N LEU A 115 6.22 -27.27 14.00
CA LEU A 115 7.36 -28.03 14.49
C LEU A 115 6.88 -28.92 15.66
N ASP A 116 7.08 -30.23 15.55
CA ASP A 116 6.61 -31.21 16.55
C ASP A 116 5.10 -31.12 16.89
N GLY A 117 4.29 -30.67 15.92
CA GLY A 117 2.84 -30.51 16.04
C GLY A 117 2.37 -29.18 16.60
N GLU A 118 3.27 -28.32 17.05
CA GLU A 118 2.99 -26.97 17.55
C GLU A 118 3.19 -25.92 16.45
N ASN A 119 2.35 -24.87 16.44
CA ASN A 119 2.49 -23.75 15.50
C ASN A 119 3.78 -22.98 15.80
N VAL A 120 4.50 -22.61 14.75
CA VAL A 120 5.78 -21.90 14.88
C VAL A 120 5.63 -20.48 14.36
N SER A 121 6.11 -19.50 15.14
CA SER A 121 6.11 -18.10 14.72
C SER A 121 7.31 -17.80 13.82
N ALA A 122 7.04 -17.22 12.65
CA ALA A 122 8.08 -16.78 11.72
C ALA A 122 9.01 -15.71 12.31
N PHE A 123 8.56 -14.96 13.30
CA PHE A 123 9.36 -13.92 13.95
C PHE A 123 10.60 -14.47 14.66
N HIS A 124 10.52 -15.69 15.17
CA HIS A 124 11.68 -16.35 15.80
C HIS A 124 12.76 -16.76 14.80
N TYR A 125 12.45 -16.78 13.51
CA TYR A 125 13.33 -17.23 12.42
C TYR A 125 13.75 -16.09 11.48
N LEU A 126 13.64 -14.86 11.93
CA LEU A 126 13.96 -13.66 11.12
C LEU A 126 15.36 -13.73 10.49
N LYS A 127 16.37 -14.24 11.23
CA LYS A 127 17.74 -14.35 10.74
C LYS A 127 17.86 -15.37 9.60
N GLU A 128 17.20 -16.51 9.75
CA GLU A 128 17.19 -17.60 8.78
C GLU A 128 16.41 -17.19 7.52
N ILE A 129 15.26 -16.52 7.70
CA ILE A 129 14.46 -16.00 6.59
C ILE A 129 15.27 -14.97 5.79
N ASN A 130 15.91 -14.02 6.48
CA ASN A 130 16.74 -13.01 5.82
C ASN A 130 17.95 -13.64 5.10
N ALA A 131 18.64 -14.60 5.73
CA ALA A 131 19.78 -15.27 5.13
C ALA A 131 19.35 -16.04 3.86
N GLY A 132 18.26 -16.81 3.93
CA GLY A 132 17.75 -17.54 2.77
C GLY A 132 17.31 -16.61 1.63
N PHE A 133 16.66 -15.48 1.95
CA PHE A 133 16.30 -14.49 0.95
C PHE A 133 17.53 -13.83 0.31
N GLU A 134 18.53 -13.47 1.12
CA GLU A 134 19.78 -12.86 0.66
C GLU A 134 20.54 -13.81 -0.27
N ASP A 135 20.67 -15.07 0.10
CA ASP A 135 21.35 -16.12 -0.70
C ASP A 135 20.64 -16.33 -2.04
N ALA A 136 19.30 -16.46 -2.02
CA ALA A 136 18.50 -16.60 -3.24
C ALA A 136 18.61 -15.36 -4.14
N TYR A 137 18.55 -14.18 -3.56
CA TYR A 137 18.66 -12.91 -4.30
C TYR A 137 20.04 -12.78 -4.96
N LYS A 138 21.12 -13.05 -4.23
CA LYS A 138 22.49 -13.04 -4.77
C LYS A 138 22.67 -14.05 -5.88
N TYR A 139 22.09 -15.24 -5.73
CA TYR A 139 22.10 -16.24 -6.80
C TYR A 139 21.44 -15.72 -8.08
N VAL A 140 20.33 -15.01 -7.97
CA VAL A 140 19.68 -14.37 -9.13
C VAL A 140 20.57 -13.27 -9.70
N LEU A 141 21.21 -12.45 -8.87
CA LEU A 141 22.13 -11.38 -9.32
C LEU A 141 23.30 -11.95 -10.13
N GLU A 142 23.90 -13.04 -9.68
CA GLU A 142 25.03 -13.70 -10.32
C GLU A 142 24.64 -14.40 -11.63
N ASN A 143 23.36 -14.78 -11.77
CA ASN A 143 22.86 -15.58 -12.89
C ASN A 143 21.77 -14.84 -13.72
N LYS A 144 21.78 -13.51 -13.77
CA LYS A 144 20.72 -12.71 -14.43
C LYS A 144 20.43 -13.17 -15.87
N GLU A 145 21.46 -13.44 -16.66
CA GLU A 145 21.30 -13.87 -18.07
C GLU A 145 20.49 -15.16 -18.15
N LYS A 146 20.80 -16.14 -17.29
CA LYS A 146 20.07 -17.40 -17.22
C LYS A 146 18.61 -17.21 -16.81
N PHE A 147 18.35 -16.30 -15.85
CA PHE A 147 16.98 -15.97 -15.46
C PHE A 147 16.21 -15.22 -16.54
N LEU A 148 16.86 -14.40 -17.34
CA LEU A 148 16.27 -13.77 -18.54
C LEU A 148 15.90 -14.80 -19.61
N GLU A 149 16.75 -15.84 -19.83
CA GLU A 149 16.43 -16.97 -20.71
C GLU A 149 15.23 -17.78 -20.17
N TYR A 150 15.19 -18.05 -18.85
CA TYR A 150 14.04 -18.72 -18.25
C TYR A 150 12.75 -17.90 -18.37
N ALA A 151 12.83 -16.57 -18.29
CA ALA A 151 11.68 -15.71 -18.48
C ALA A 151 11.06 -15.87 -19.88
N ASP A 152 11.86 -16.17 -20.91
CA ASP A 152 11.35 -16.41 -22.27
C ASP A 152 10.45 -17.64 -22.39
N MET A 153 10.60 -18.62 -21.48
CA MET A 153 9.72 -19.80 -21.43
C MET A 153 8.26 -19.45 -21.11
N PHE A 154 8.03 -18.27 -20.51
CA PHE A 154 6.69 -17.77 -20.19
C PHE A 154 6.08 -16.92 -21.31
N GLY A 155 6.68 -16.89 -22.47
CA GLY A 155 6.14 -16.19 -23.64
C GLY A 155 4.84 -16.82 -24.17
N ASN A 156 3.90 -15.98 -24.61
CA ASN A 156 2.63 -16.40 -25.23
C ASN A 156 1.72 -17.30 -24.35
N LEU A 157 1.81 -17.18 -23.05
CA LEU A 157 0.88 -17.83 -22.14
C LEU A 157 -0.33 -16.93 -21.88
N ASN A 158 -1.50 -17.52 -21.82
CA ASN A 158 -2.68 -16.84 -21.29
C ASN A 158 -2.74 -17.09 -19.79
N ILE A 159 -2.76 -16.03 -19.00
CA ILE A 159 -2.85 -16.06 -17.55
C ILE A 159 -4.05 -15.25 -17.07
N ARG A 160 -4.60 -15.64 -15.94
CA ARG A 160 -5.70 -14.91 -15.31
C ARG A 160 -5.22 -13.55 -14.83
N HIS A 161 -6.09 -12.55 -14.96
CA HIS A 161 -5.89 -11.22 -14.43
C HIS A 161 -7.01 -10.88 -13.46
N LEU A 162 -6.66 -10.54 -12.21
CA LEU A 162 -7.62 -10.17 -11.19
C LEU A 162 -7.87 -8.64 -11.23
N VAL A 163 -9.00 -8.24 -11.80
CA VAL A 163 -9.41 -6.82 -11.80
C VAL A 163 -9.86 -6.39 -10.41
N GLN A 164 -10.64 -7.23 -9.75
CA GLN A 164 -11.11 -7.03 -8.38
C GLN A 164 -11.05 -8.36 -7.61
N ASP A 165 -11.15 -8.26 -6.29
CA ASP A 165 -11.27 -9.40 -5.39
C ASP A 165 -12.51 -10.24 -5.73
N THR A 166 -12.34 -11.54 -5.90
CA THR A 166 -13.43 -12.47 -6.25
C THR A 166 -14.50 -12.54 -5.17
N GLN A 167 -14.14 -12.37 -3.90
CA GLN A 167 -15.10 -12.28 -2.80
C GLN A 167 -16.05 -11.09 -2.98
N ARG A 168 -15.53 -9.97 -3.49
CA ARG A 168 -16.36 -8.80 -3.79
C ARG A 168 -17.37 -9.07 -4.89
N TYR A 169 -16.98 -9.73 -5.97
CA TYR A 169 -17.92 -10.13 -7.03
C TYR A 169 -18.97 -11.09 -6.49
N SER A 170 -18.56 -12.07 -5.68
CA SER A 170 -19.49 -13.01 -5.03
C SER A 170 -20.52 -12.27 -4.17
N MET A 171 -20.06 -11.30 -3.37
CA MET A 171 -20.94 -10.49 -2.53
C MET A 171 -21.93 -9.65 -3.37
N LEU A 172 -21.48 -9.01 -4.44
CA LEU A 172 -22.34 -8.24 -5.35
C LEU A 172 -23.35 -9.16 -6.06
N LEU A 173 -22.89 -10.34 -6.50
CA LEU A 173 -23.75 -11.32 -7.14
C LEU A 173 -24.85 -11.79 -6.19
N HIS A 174 -24.50 -12.19 -4.97
CA HIS A 174 -25.48 -12.59 -3.96
C HIS A 174 -26.44 -11.45 -3.60
N THR A 175 -25.91 -10.21 -3.44
CA THR A 175 -26.75 -9.03 -3.18
C THR A 175 -27.75 -8.80 -4.30
N SER A 176 -27.38 -9.05 -5.55
CA SER A 176 -28.27 -8.88 -6.71
C SER A 176 -29.48 -9.80 -6.72
N PHE A 177 -29.49 -10.84 -5.87
CA PHE A 177 -30.64 -11.74 -5.68
C PHE A 177 -31.62 -11.27 -4.60
N HIS A 178 -31.36 -10.11 -3.97
CA HIS A 178 -32.33 -9.55 -3.02
C HIS A 178 -33.69 -9.32 -3.71
N PRO A 179 -34.83 -9.60 -3.05
CA PRO A 179 -36.19 -9.45 -3.64
C PRO A 179 -36.39 -8.07 -4.28
N ASP A 180 -35.85 -7.01 -3.72
CA ASP A 180 -35.98 -5.63 -4.25
C ASP A 180 -35.36 -5.48 -5.64
N PHE A 181 -34.30 -6.24 -5.95
CA PHE A 181 -33.63 -6.23 -7.25
C PHE A 181 -34.15 -7.30 -8.22
N MET A 182 -34.97 -8.21 -7.74
CA MET A 182 -35.50 -9.31 -8.52
C MET A 182 -36.97 -9.09 -8.98
N GLN A 183 -37.55 -7.92 -8.68
CA GLN A 183 -38.90 -7.57 -9.11
C GLN A 183 -38.97 -7.35 -10.62
N ASP A 184 -37.96 -6.69 -11.20
CA ASP A 184 -37.78 -6.46 -12.64
C ASP A 184 -36.31 -6.74 -13.00
N GLY A 185 -36.03 -7.33 -14.14
CA GLY A 185 -34.67 -7.54 -14.62
C GLY A 185 -33.87 -6.26 -14.78
N ARG A 186 -34.54 -5.12 -14.95
CA ARG A 186 -33.89 -3.79 -14.98
C ARG A 186 -33.37 -3.38 -13.62
N ASP A 187 -34.07 -3.69 -12.54
CA ASP A 187 -33.65 -3.31 -11.18
C ASP A 187 -32.33 -4.01 -10.83
N ARG A 188 -32.21 -5.29 -11.16
CA ARG A 188 -30.96 -6.05 -11.01
C ARG A 188 -29.85 -5.47 -11.88
N GLN A 189 -30.14 -5.13 -13.14
CA GLN A 189 -29.16 -4.49 -14.02
C GLN A 189 -28.72 -3.12 -13.48
N MET A 190 -29.64 -2.29 -13.00
CA MET A 190 -29.33 -1.00 -12.40
C MET A 190 -28.48 -1.14 -11.14
N PHE A 191 -28.76 -2.11 -10.29
CA PHE A 191 -27.90 -2.41 -9.13
C PHE A 191 -26.46 -2.73 -9.57
N LEU A 192 -26.27 -3.61 -10.53
CA LEU A 192 -24.95 -3.97 -11.05
C LEU A 192 -24.25 -2.80 -11.76
N CYS A 193 -25.01 -1.87 -12.34
CA CYS A 193 -24.45 -0.62 -12.89
C CYS A 193 -23.83 0.29 -11.82
N SER A 194 -24.04 0.03 -10.53
CA SER A 194 -23.30 0.71 -9.46
C SER A 194 -21.77 0.56 -9.56
N LEU A 195 -21.29 -0.47 -10.27
CA LEU A 195 -19.88 -0.65 -10.62
C LEU A 195 -19.30 0.53 -11.41
N PHE A 196 -20.12 1.27 -12.18
CA PHE A 196 -19.67 2.47 -12.87
C PHE A 196 -19.28 3.61 -11.92
N LYS A 197 -19.89 3.71 -10.73
CA LYS A 197 -19.50 4.72 -9.72
C LYS A 197 -18.07 4.48 -9.25
N GLN A 198 -17.70 3.23 -9.06
CA GLN A 198 -16.33 2.87 -8.71
C GLN A 198 -15.36 3.14 -9.85
N TYR A 199 -15.77 2.90 -11.09
CA TYR A 199 -15.00 3.25 -12.27
C TYR A 199 -14.64 4.73 -12.28
N GLU A 200 -15.59 5.61 -12.02
CA GLU A 200 -15.35 7.07 -11.95
C GLU A 200 -14.37 7.41 -10.83
N ALA A 201 -14.53 6.82 -9.65
CA ALA A 201 -13.65 7.05 -8.51
C ALA A 201 -12.20 6.54 -8.73
N THR A 202 -12.04 5.45 -9.49
CA THR A 202 -10.72 4.82 -9.71
C THR A 202 -10.11 5.14 -11.08
N GLN A 203 -10.75 5.98 -11.89
CA GLN A 203 -10.38 6.25 -13.29
C GLN A 203 -10.15 4.95 -14.09
N GLY A 204 -10.98 3.96 -13.86
CA GLY A 204 -10.91 2.62 -14.46
C GLY A 204 -11.09 2.60 -15.99
N ASP A 205 -11.42 1.45 -16.55
CA ASP A 205 -11.76 1.29 -17.95
C ASP A 205 -13.22 0.89 -18.13
N LYS A 206 -13.98 1.63 -18.97
CA LYS A 206 -15.40 1.35 -19.23
C LYS A 206 -15.63 -0.03 -19.85
N GLY A 207 -14.66 -0.52 -20.62
CA GLY A 207 -14.70 -1.85 -21.22
C GLY A 207 -14.70 -2.93 -20.14
N VAL A 208 -13.85 -2.77 -19.11
CA VAL A 208 -13.79 -3.68 -17.97
C VAL A 208 -15.13 -3.76 -17.26
N VAL A 209 -15.71 -2.62 -16.88
CA VAL A 209 -17.00 -2.58 -16.17
C VAL A 209 -18.13 -3.20 -16.98
N LYS A 210 -18.12 -3.03 -18.30
CA LYS A 210 -19.13 -3.69 -19.16
C LYS A 210 -19.00 -5.22 -19.14
N CYS A 211 -17.76 -5.74 -19.17
CA CYS A 211 -17.53 -7.19 -19.05
C CYS A 211 -17.97 -7.69 -17.67
N GLU A 212 -17.59 -6.97 -16.59
CA GLU A 212 -18.02 -7.30 -15.22
C GLU A 212 -19.54 -7.41 -15.10
N ILE A 213 -20.28 -6.40 -15.58
CA ILE A 213 -21.75 -6.39 -15.53
C ILE A 213 -22.33 -7.52 -16.38
N LYS A 214 -21.77 -7.78 -17.56
CA LYS A 214 -22.23 -8.85 -18.44
C LYS A 214 -22.10 -10.23 -17.80
N ASP A 215 -20.93 -10.55 -17.26
CA ASP A 215 -20.68 -11.80 -16.58
C ASP A 215 -21.62 -11.98 -15.38
N MET A 216 -21.76 -10.94 -14.55
CA MET A 216 -22.65 -10.98 -13.38
C MET A 216 -24.15 -11.06 -13.74
N LEU A 217 -24.57 -10.50 -14.86
CA LEU A 217 -25.95 -10.71 -15.36
C LEU A 217 -26.17 -12.16 -15.78
N ASN A 218 -25.14 -12.84 -16.27
CA ASN A 218 -25.15 -14.26 -16.59
C ASN A 218 -24.94 -15.17 -15.36
N MET A 219 -24.86 -14.59 -14.15
CA MET A 219 -24.62 -15.28 -12.88
C MET A 219 -23.21 -15.83 -12.70
N ASP A 220 -22.27 -15.34 -13.48
CA ASP A 220 -20.86 -15.71 -13.41
C ASP A 220 -20.04 -14.69 -12.63
N ILE A 221 -18.98 -15.16 -12.00
CA ILE A 221 -17.92 -14.30 -11.46
C ILE A 221 -17.10 -13.76 -12.65
N PRO A 222 -16.92 -12.43 -12.77
CA PRO A 222 -16.17 -11.84 -13.85
C PRO A 222 -14.78 -12.45 -14.00
N TYR A 223 -14.46 -12.88 -15.21
CA TYR A 223 -13.19 -13.50 -15.53
C TYR A 223 -12.44 -12.68 -16.58
N PHE A 224 -11.21 -12.35 -16.26
CA PHE A 224 -10.32 -11.66 -17.18
C PHE A 224 -9.01 -12.42 -17.35
N TYR A 225 -8.44 -12.35 -18.55
CA TYR A 225 -7.13 -12.91 -18.83
C TYR A 225 -6.30 -11.97 -19.71
N LEU A 226 -5.00 -12.16 -19.66
CA LEU A 226 -4.05 -11.48 -20.51
C LEU A 226 -3.10 -12.48 -21.17
N ASN A 227 -2.54 -12.11 -22.31
CA ASN A 227 -1.41 -12.85 -22.87
C ASN A 227 -0.10 -12.23 -22.37
N THR A 228 0.83 -13.06 -21.90
CA THR A 228 2.11 -12.59 -21.30
C THR A 228 2.97 -11.77 -22.26
N SER A 229 2.78 -11.94 -23.57
CA SER A 229 3.46 -11.16 -24.63
C SER A 229 2.59 -10.03 -25.21
N GLY A 230 1.38 -9.81 -24.66
CA GLY A 230 0.43 -8.79 -25.11
C GLY A 230 0.19 -7.70 -24.08
N LYS A 231 -0.36 -6.57 -24.53
CA LYS A 231 -0.73 -5.42 -23.66
C LYS A 231 -2.22 -5.27 -23.49
N SER A 232 -3.01 -6.14 -24.09
CA SER A 232 -4.46 -6.10 -24.02
C SER A 232 -4.99 -6.98 -22.91
N LEU A 233 -6.09 -6.56 -22.30
CA LEU A 233 -6.88 -7.37 -21.37
C LEU A 233 -8.06 -7.99 -22.14
N PHE A 234 -8.44 -9.20 -21.81
CA PHE A 234 -9.55 -9.91 -22.43
C PHE A 234 -10.58 -10.27 -21.36
N GLY A 235 -11.86 -10.09 -21.71
CA GLY A 235 -12.99 -10.56 -20.90
C GLY A 235 -13.29 -12.04 -21.14
N SER A 236 -14.26 -12.56 -20.43
CA SER A 236 -14.64 -13.99 -20.43
C SER A 236 -15.03 -14.55 -21.80
N GLU A 237 -15.65 -13.75 -22.65
CA GLU A 237 -16.05 -14.13 -24.03
C GLU A 237 -15.05 -13.63 -25.09
N GLY A 238 -13.86 -13.18 -24.68
CA GLY A 238 -12.81 -12.71 -25.58
C GLY A 238 -12.93 -11.24 -25.98
N GLU A 239 -13.75 -10.46 -25.28
CA GLU A 239 -13.80 -9.01 -25.47
C GLU A 239 -12.42 -8.42 -25.21
N LYS A 240 -11.90 -7.70 -26.20
CA LYS A 240 -10.56 -7.15 -26.14
C LYS A 240 -10.57 -5.69 -25.69
N ILE A 241 -9.82 -5.41 -24.63
CA ILE A 241 -9.54 -4.06 -24.14
C ILE A 241 -8.11 -3.75 -24.53
N GLU A 242 -7.94 -2.91 -25.56
CA GLU A 242 -6.64 -2.62 -26.15
C GLU A 242 -5.81 -1.69 -25.23
N ASP A 243 -4.49 -1.86 -25.30
CA ASP A 243 -3.51 -1.03 -24.58
C ASP A 243 -3.80 -0.84 -23.09
N TYR A 244 -4.35 -1.88 -22.46
CA TYR A 244 -4.69 -1.85 -21.05
C TYR A 244 -3.46 -1.75 -20.15
N PHE A 245 -2.35 -2.39 -20.55
CA PHE A 245 -1.08 -2.39 -19.83
C PHE A 245 -0.03 -1.54 -20.54
N GLU A 246 0.84 -0.88 -19.76
CA GLU A 246 1.98 -0.10 -20.28
C GLU A 246 3.05 -1.00 -20.92
N TYR A 247 3.30 -2.16 -20.29
CA TYR A 247 4.24 -3.20 -20.71
C TYR A 247 3.54 -4.54 -20.80
N THR A 248 4.11 -5.50 -21.51
CA THR A 248 3.68 -6.89 -21.42
C THR A 248 4.15 -7.50 -20.09
N SER A 249 3.52 -8.58 -19.62
CA SER A 249 3.96 -9.27 -18.41
C SER A 249 5.40 -9.76 -18.53
N LEU A 250 5.77 -10.24 -19.72
CA LEU A 250 7.13 -10.72 -20.00
C LEU A 250 8.15 -9.58 -19.96
N GLU A 251 7.85 -8.43 -20.59
CA GLU A 251 8.70 -7.23 -20.51
C GLU A 251 8.86 -6.77 -19.07
N HIS A 252 7.78 -6.80 -18.28
CA HIS A 252 7.80 -6.41 -16.89
C HIS A 252 8.69 -7.34 -16.04
N LEU A 253 8.54 -8.66 -16.20
CA LEU A 253 9.38 -9.65 -15.52
C LEU A 253 10.87 -9.45 -15.87
N LYS A 254 11.20 -9.32 -17.14
CA LYS A 254 12.58 -9.10 -17.60
C LYS A 254 13.16 -7.79 -17.06
N LYS A 255 12.36 -6.72 -17.07
CA LYS A 255 12.76 -5.44 -16.49
C LYS A 255 13.07 -5.54 -15.01
N LYS A 256 12.26 -6.29 -14.24
CA LYS A 256 12.55 -6.56 -12.82
C LYS A 256 13.90 -7.27 -12.65
N ILE A 257 14.16 -8.35 -13.39
CA ILE A 257 15.42 -9.09 -13.30
C ILE A 257 16.62 -8.17 -13.58
N VAL A 258 16.52 -7.31 -14.60
CA VAL A 258 17.61 -6.37 -14.96
C VAL A 258 17.84 -5.33 -13.84
N LEU A 259 16.78 -4.84 -13.21
CA LEU A 259 16.84 -3.79 -12.19
C LEU A 259 17.28 -4.29 -10.80
N LEU A 260 17.34 -5.62 -10.58
CA LEU A 260 17.86 -6.14 -9.32
C LEU A 260 19.31 -5.67 -9.11
N ASP A 261 19.62 -5.17 -7.91
CA ASP A 261 20.96 -4.76 -7.51
C ASP A 261 21.13 -4.85 -5.98
N GLU A 262 22.34 -4.53 -5.50
CA GLU A 262 22.68 -4.56 -4.07
C GLU A 262 21.88 -3.52 -3.24
N ASP A 263 21.51 -2.39 -3.82
CA ASP A 263 20.73 -1.37 -3.11
C ASP A 263 19.26 -1.78 -3.01
N ASP A 264 18.74 -2.45 -4.03
CA ASP A 264 17.42 -3.09 -3.96
C ASP A 264 17.40 -4.23 -2.93
N LEU A 265 18.41 -5.10 -2.91
CA LEU A 265 18.54 -6.15 -1.89
C LEU A 265 18.47 -5.57 -0.48
N LYS A 266 19.26 -4.53 -0.19
CA LYS A 266 19.24 -3.85 1.11
C LYS A 266 17.86 -3.29 1.46
N ARG A 267 17.17 -2.73 0.47
CA ARG A 267 15.81 -2.19 0.65
C ARG A 267 14.79 -3.31 0.96
N GLN A 268 14.85 -4.43 0.24
CA GLN A 268 13.98 -5.57 0.48
C GLN A 268 14.21 -6.18 1.88
N LEU A 269 15.47 -6.38 2.28
CA LEU A 269 15.83 -6.84 3.62
C LEU A 269 15.40 -5.85 4.71
N MET A 270 15.50 -4.55 4.46
CA MET A 270 14.98 -3.53 5.38
C MET A 270 13.46 -3.67 5.57
N PHE A 271 12.71 -3.84 4.50
CA PHE A 271 11.27 -4.06 4.57
C PHE A 271 10.92 -5.32 5.36
N MET A 272 11.60 -6.43 5.08
CA MET A 272 11.41 -7.69 5.81
C MET A 272 11.69 -7.52 7.31
N ASN A 273 12.80 -6.88 7.66
CA ASN A 273 13.16 -6.63 9.05
C ASN A 273 12.11 -5.79 9.79
N ILE A 274 11.57 -4.76 9.15
CA ILE A 274 10.52 -3.91 9.76
C ILE A 274 9.26 -4.73 10.00
N ILE A 275 8.77 -5.44 8.99
CA ILE A 275 7.50 -6.17 9.08
C ILE A 275 7.60 -7.42 9.98
N LEU A 276 8.75 -8.08 10.02
CA LEU A 276 8.98 -9.26 10.86
C LEU A 276 9.48 -8.92 12.27
N THR A 277 9.47 -7.65 12.68
CA THR A 277 9.78 -7.26 14.06
C THR A 277 8.51 -7.26 14.90
N GLU A 278 8.42 -8.16 15.88
CA GLU A 278 7.31 -8.17 16.84
C GLU A 278 7.36 -6.95 17.77
N ILE A 279 6.25 -6.24 17.84
CA ILE A 279 6.15 -5.04 18.68
C ILE A 279 6.05 -5.41 20.17
N ASN A 280 5.47 -6.58 20.48
CA ASN A 280 5.33 -7.08 21.85
C ASN A 280 6.65 -7.56 22.48
N GLU A 281 7.70 -7.83 21.70
CA GLU A 281 9.04 -8.09 22.25
C GLU A 281 9.71 -6.83 22.81
N PHE A 282 9.14 -5.66 22.57
CA PHE A 282 9.46 -4.44 23.32
C PHE A 282 8.86 -4.40 24.74
N GLN A 283 8.30 -5.48 25.26
CA GLN A 283 8.38 -5.69 26.71
C GLN A 283 9.86 -5.76 27.05
N VAL A 284 10.41 -4.57 27.20
CA VAL A 284 11.68 -4.35 27.85
C VAL A 284 11.61 -5.23 29.10
N GLU A 285 12.24 -6.44 29.06
CA GLU A 285 12.73 -6.99 30.31
C GLU A 285 13.24 -5.76 31.04
N ASP A 286 12.83 -5.55 32.28
CA ASP A 286 13.37 -4.53 33.17
C ASP A 286 14.90 -4.70 33.34
N LYS A 287 15.63 -4.75 32.24
CA LYS A 287 17.01 -4.32 32.19
C LYS A 287 16.88 -2.85 32.56
N LYS A 288 16.98 -2.58 33.87
CA LYS A 288 17.39 -1.28 34.38
C LYS A 288 18.40 -0.78 33.36
N ILE A 289 17.94 0.05 32.42
CA ILE A 289 18.84 0.88 31.66
C ILE A 289 19.49 1.65 32.79
N GLU A 290 20.67 1.18 33.26
CA GLU A 290 21.55 2.02 34.02
C GLU A 290 21.74 3.19 33.06
N LEU A 291 20.98 4.24 33.30
CA LEU A 291 21.24 5.55 32.76
C LEU A 291 22.68 5.80 33.16
N GLN A 292 23.62 5.30 32.33
CA GLN A 292 25.01 5.72 32.42
C GLN A 292 24.87 7.21 32.49
N GLN A 293 25.22 7.76 33.69
CA GLN A 293 25.13 9.18 33.94
C GLN A 293 25.65 9.84 32.68
N MET A 294 24.74 10.39 31.87
CA MET A 294 25.13 11.13 30.68
C MET A 294 26.06 12.18 31.23
N LYS A 295 27.38 11.95 31.09
CA LYS A 295 28.38 12.96 31.42
C LYS A 295 27.88 14.18 30.68
N MET A 296 27.37 15.18 31.43
CA MET A 296 26.92 16.43 30.86
C MET A 296 28.09 16.89 30.00
N ILE A 297 27.91 16.78 28.70
CA ILE A 297 28.90 17.28 27.75
C ILE A 297 28.98 18.76 28.09
N PRO A 298 30.15 19.25 28.61
CA PRO A 298 30.28 20.65 28.99
C PRO A 298 29.80 21.46 27.81
N HIS A 299 29.06 22.54 28.07
CA HIS A 299 28.52 23.46 27.05
C HIS A 299 29.63 23.81 26.07
N ARG A 300 29.82 22.98 25.05
CA ARG A 300 30.60 23.36 23.87
C ARG A 300 29.85 24.55 23.30
N GLU A 301 30.55 25.66 23.14
CA GLU A 301 30.04 26.78 22.36
C GLU A 301 29.34 26.24 21.16
N LYS A 302 28.03 26.53 21.04
CA LYS A 302 27.19 26.02 19.95
C LYS A 302 27.81 26.55 18.65
N ASN A 303 28.70 25.77 18.06
CA ASN A 303 29.34 26.13 16.82
C ASN A 303 28.31 26.01 15.71
N LYS A 304 27.70 27.12 15.29
CA LYS A 304 26.69 27.21 14.24
C LYS A 304 27.11 26.45 12.98
N ALA A 305 28.40 26.52 12.63
CA ALA A 305 28.93 25.80 11.46
C ALA A 305 28.86 24.29 11.63
N HIS A 306 29.07 23.75 12.81
CA HIS A 306 28.96 22.32 13.09
C HIS A 306 27.50 21.84 13.03
N LEU A 307 26.59 22.64 13.58
CA LEU A 307 25.15 22.36 13.50
C LEU A 307 24.66 22.39 12.04
N LEU A 308 25.06 23.42 11.28
CA LEU A 308 24.68 23.50 9.86
C LEU A 308 25.19 22.29 9.08
N LYS A 309 26.43 21.85 9.31
CA LYS A 309 26.99 20.66 8.67
C LYS A 309 26.22 19.39 9.02
N ALA A 310 25.71 19.26 10.25
CA ALA A 310 24.87 18.12 10.65
C ALA A 310 23.52 18.15 9.95
N VAL A 311 22.90 19.33 9.85
CA VAL A 311 21.61 19.53 9.15
C VAL A 311 21.76 19.28 7.65
N GLN A 312 22.86 19.74 7.03
CA GLN A 312 23.15 19.45 5.62
C GLN A 312 23.25 17.94 5.37
N LYS A 313 23.97 17.18 6.22
CA LYS A 313 24.05 15.72 6.10
C LYS A 313 22.68 15.04 6.20
N LEU A 314 21.81 15.54 7.07
CA LEU A 314 20.44 15.04 7.17
C LEU A 314 19.65 15.34 5.89
N ALA A 315 19.77 16.57 5.37
CA ALA A 315 19.13 16.94 4.11
C ALA A 315 19.62 16.08 2.93
N ASP A 316 20.94 15.84 2.83
CA ASP A 316 21.53 14.97 1.81
C ASP A 316 20.94 13.55 1.87
N SER A 317 20.76 13.01 3.09
CA SER A 317 20.13 11.71 3.30
C SER A 317 18.66 11.69 2.84
N LEU A 318 17.90 12.74 3.20
CA LEU A 318 16.50 12.88 2.77
C LEU A 318 16.39 13.03 1.25
N ILE A 319 17.27 13.83 0.63
CA ILE A 319 17.30 14.01 -0.83
C ILE A 319 17.60 12.68 -1.55
N LYS A 320 18.54 11.91 -1.01
CA LYS A 320 18.90 10.61 -1.58
C LYS A 320 17.73 9.60 -1.56
N THR A 321 16.88 9.66 -0.56
CA THR A 321 15.75 8.73 -0.38
C THR A 321 14.42 9.27 -0.93
N ALA A 322 14.44 10.50 -1.46
CA ALA A 322 13.25 11.15 -2.02
C ALA A 322 12.75 10.44 -3.27
N VAL A 323 11.46 10.19 -3.32
CA VAL A 323 10.76 9.64 -4.50
C VAL A 323 9.96 10.75 -5.16
N PHE A 324 10.28 11.03 -6.40
CA PHE A 324 9.60 12.03 -7.20
C PHE A 324 8.57 11.39 -8.13
N ASN A 325 7.53 12.14 -8.47
CA ASN A 325 6.71 11.83 -9.62
C ASN A 325 7.50 11.98 -10.95
N LYS A 326 6.93 11.55 -12.07
CA LYS A 326 7.62 11.54 -13.39
C LYS A 326 8.17 12.91 -13.79
N ASP A 327 7.42 13.98 -13.50
CA ASP A 327 7.78 15.36 -13.87
C ASP A 327 8.67 16.05 -12.83
N ARG A 328 8.98 15.37 -11.72
CA ARG A 328 9.73 15.92 -10.59
C ARG A 328 9.09 17.18 -9.98
N THR A 329 7.76 17.29 -10.07
CA THR A 329 6.99 18.40 -9.51
C THR A 329 6.44 18.09 -8.12
N GLU A 330 6.34 16.81 -7.76
CA GLU A 330 5.95 16.32 -6.43
C GLU A 330 7.02 15.38 -5.90
N VAL A 331 7.13 15.29 -4.59
CA VAL A 331 8.09 14.44 -3.89
C VAL A 331 7.46 13.87 -2.64
N ASN A 332 7.73 12.61 -2.34
CA ASN A 332 7.35 11.99 -1.08
C ASN A 332 8.41 10.96 -0.67
N TRP A 333 8.28 10.34 0.50
CA TRP A 333 9.20 9.35 1.05
C TRP A 333 8.48 8.11 1.50
N ILE A 334 9.18 6.99 1.46
CA ILE A 334 8.72 5.76 2.09
C ILE A 334 8.87 5.93 3.60
N GLY A 335 7.74 5.93 4.30
CA GLY A 335 7.66 6.04 5.75
C GLY A 335 7.33 4.72 6.39
N VAL A 336 7.61 4.62 7.69
CA VAL A 336 7.22 3.51 8.55
C VAL A 336 6.29 4.07 9.62
N THR A 337 5.11 3.49 9.77
CA THR A 337 4.13 3.92 10.76
C THR A 337 3.62 2.73 11.56
N LEU A 338 3.22 2.98 12.78
CA LEU A 338 2.54 1.99 13.61
C LEU A 338 1.04 2.13 13.37
N ILE A 339 0.38 1.02 13.06
CA ILE A 339 -1.07 0.95 12.87
C ILE A 339 -1.68 -0.05 13.84
N GLY A 340 -2.95 0.15 14.19
CA GLY A 340 -3.67 -0.68 15.16
C GLY A 340 -3.89 0.02 16.49
N ASN A 341 -4.14 -0.77 17.56
CA ASN A 341 -4.36 -0.31 18.91
C ASN A 341 -3.29 -0.89 19.87
N GLU A 342 -3.44 -0.66 21.19
CA GLU A 342 -2.48 -1.15 22.19
C GLU A 342 -2.37 -2.68 22.24
N ASP A 343 -3.43 -3.41 21.92
CA ASP A 343 -3.49 -4.86 21.97
C ASP A 343 -3.08 -5.53 20.65
N ASP A 344 -3.45 -4.89 19.52
CA ASP A 344 -3.17 -5.38 18.16
C ASP A 344 -2.54 -4.24 17.35
N CYS A 345 -1.22 -4.24 17.22
CA CYS A 345 -0.52 -3.25 16.41
C CYS A 345 0.50 -3.92 15.48
N SER A 346 0.79 -3.24 14.39
CA SER A 346 1.76 -3.70 13.39
C SER A 346 2.47 -2.52 12.73
N TRP A 347 3.67 -2.78 12.25
CA TRP A 347 4.36 -1.84 11.38
C TRP A 347 3.74 -1.85 9.99
N ASP A 348 3.52 -0.66 9.44
CA ASP A 348 3.10 -0.45 8.07
C ASP A 348 4.10 0.42 7.32
N ILE A 349 4.40 0.04 6.08
CA ILE A 349 5.33 0.75 5.21
C ILE A 349 4.53 1.38 4.08
N ARG A 350 4.50 2.70 4.05
CA ARG A 350 3.65 3.47 3.13
C ARG A 350 4.25 4.84 2.79
N PRO A 351 3.70 5.58 1.81
CA PRO A 351 4.07 6.98 1.61
C PRO A 351 3.86 7.78 2.90
N LEU A 352 4.74 8.74 3.17
CA LEU A 352 4.56 9.66 4.29
C LEU A 352 3.21 10.38 4.20
N GLY A 353 2.57 10.54 5.34
CA GLY A 353 1.35 11.33 5.47
C GLY A 353 1.60 12.83 5.26
N THR A 354 0.54 13.61 5.41
CA THR A 354 0.56 15.07 5.19
C THR A 354 0.87 15.88 6.44
N TYR A 355 0.66 15.31 7.63
CA TYR A 355 0.69 16.05 8.89
C TYR A 355 2.12 16.41 9.36
N LEU A 356 2.19 17.25 10.42
CA LEU A 356 3.45 17.80 10.89
C LEU A 356 4.36 16.74 11.53
N TYR A 357 3.82 15.88 12.38
CA TYR A 357 4.59 14.90 13.12
C TYR A 357 5.15 13.78 12.25
N GLU A 358 4.34 13.27 11.36
CA GLU A 358 4.63 12.02 10.64
C GLU A 358 4.71 12.22 9.13
N GLY A 359 4.85 13.49 8.68
CA GLY A 359 4.69 13.66 7.25
C GLY A 359 5.30 14.90 6.64
N MET A 360 4.77 15.20 5.49
CA MET A 360 5.24 16.19 4.55
C MET A 360 5.27 17.61 5.10
N SER A 361 4.33 17.96 6.00
CA SER A 361 4.29 19.28 6.63
C SER A 361 5.55 19.57 7.47
N GLY A 362 6.05 18.57 8.19
CA GLY A 362 7.32 18.69 8.94
C GLY A 362 8.54 18.90 8.03
N LEU A 363 8.59 18.14 6.93
CA LEU A 363 9.64 18.28 5.94
C LEU A 363 9.56 19.60 5.19
N ALA A 364 8.36 20.12 4.93
CA ALA A 364 8.18 21.45 4.34
C ALA A 364 8.82 22.56 5.21
N ILE A 365 8.56 22.53 6.52
CA ILE A 365 9.16 23.48 7.47
C ILE A 365 10.68 23.32 7.50
N PHE A 366 11.16 22.08 7.56
CA PHE A 366 12.59 21.78 7.58
C PHE A 366 13.33 22.34 6.36
N PHE A 367 12.90 22.00 5.14
CA PHE A 367 13.56 22.45 3.92
C PHE A 367 13.39 23.95 3.67
N ASN A 368 12.27 24.54 4.10
CA ASN A 368 12.10 25.98 4.02
C ASN A 368 13.06 26.72 4.95
N ALA A 369 13.21 26.29 6.19
CA ALA A 369 14.15 26.86 7.14
C ALA A 369 15.61 26.66 6.69
N LEU A 370 15.95 25.48 6.18
CA LEU A 370 17.28 25.19 5.66
C LEU A 370 17.62 26.07 4.45
N TYR A 371 16.71 26.20 3.49
CA TYR A 371 16.90 27.06 2.31
C TYR A 371 17.09 28.54 2.68
N ALA A 372 16.43 29.01 3.75
CA ALA A 372 16.62 30.38 4.24
C ALA A 372 18.04 30.65 4.81
N VAL A 373 18.69 29.61 5.36
CA VAL A 373 20.04 29.71 5.95
C VAL A 373 21.11 29.35 4.94
N ASP A 374 20.86 28.38 4.09
CA ASP A 374 21.78 27.84 3.08
C ASP A 374 21.03 27.65 1.75
N PRO A 375 20.98 28.67 0.88
CA PRO A 375 20.15 28.67 -0.33
C PRO A 375 20.74 27.82 -1.47
N GLN A 376 20.65 26.50 -1.35
CA GLN A 376 21.07 25.58 -2.40
C GLN A 376 19.90 25.26 -3.36
N LYS A 377 20.22 25.05 -4.65
CA LYS A 377 19.25 24.77 -5.70
C LYS A 377 18.45 23.48 -5.42
N GLU A 378 19.09 22.45 -4.87
CA GLU A 378 18.48 21.17 -4.56
C GLU A 378 17.45 21.31 -3.44
N TYR A 379 17.74 22.07 -2.40
CA TYR A 379 16.78 22.36 -1.33
C TYR A 379 15.55 23.12 -1.84
N LEU A 380 15.75 24.00 -2.81
CA LEU A 380 14.65 24.73 -3.45
C LEU A 380 13.76 23.79 -4.26
N ILE A 381 14.34 22.82 -4.99
CA ILE A 381 13.59 21.83 -5.77
C ILE A 381 12.72 20.97 -4.85
N ILE A 382 13.33 20.41 -3.81
CA ILE A 382 12.61 19.58 -2.81
C ILE A 382 11.49 20.38 -2.16
N ARG A 383 11.79 21.58 -1.66
CA ARG A 383 10.81 22.46 -1.01
C ARG A 383 9.60 22.71 -1.92
N ASN A 384 9.83 23.10 -3.17
CA ASN A 384 8.76 23.39 -4.12
C ASN A 384 7.94 22.14 -4.43
N ALA A 385 8.57 20.96 -4.51
CA ALA A 385 7.89 19.70 -4.76
C ALA A 385 7.02 19.26 -3.56
N ILE A 386 7.50 19.45 -2.33
CA ILE A 386 6.72 19.22 -1.10
C ILE A 386 5.52 20.18 -1.06
N GLU A 387 5.74 21.49 -1.29
CA GLU A 387 4.68 22.48 -1.32
C GLU A 387 3.59 22.10 -2.35
N LYS A 388 4.00 21.63 -3.54
CA LYS A 388 3.06 21.21 -4.59
C LYS A 388 2.21 20.03 -4.14
N GLU A 389 2.79 19.02 -3.51
CA GLU A 389 2.04 17.86 -3.00
C GLU A 389 1.05 18.27 -1.91
N LEU A 390 1.47 19.12 -0.96
CA LEU A 390 0.57 19.64 0.09
C LEU A 390 -0.58 20.47 -0.50
N PHE A 391 -0.34 21.24 -1.55
CA PHE A 391 -1.40 21.98 -2.24
C PHE A 391 -2.37 21.05 -2.97
N THR A 392 -1.85 20.02 -3.66
CA THR A 392 -2.69 19.02 -4.33
C THR A 392 -3.62 18.33 -3.31
N TYR A 393 -3.06 17.89 -2.17
CA TYR A 393 -3.83 17.30 -1.09
C TYR A 393 -4.92 18.25 -0.55
N THR A 394 -4.57 19.52 -0.32
CA THR A 394 -5.51 20.52 0.20
C THR A 394 -6.64 20.80 -0.80
N ASP A 395 -6.32 20.91 -2.10
CA ASP A 395 -7.32 21.12 -3.15
C ASP A 395 -8.27 19.90 -3.23
N GLU A 396 -7.76 18.67 -3.15
CA GLU A 396 -8.56 17.44 -3.10
C GLU A 396 -9.47 17.37 -1.87
N MET A 397 -8.98 17.78 -0.69
CA MET A 397 -9.78 17.84 0.54
C MET A 397 -10.93 18.86 0.42
N CYS A 398 -10.67 20.00 -0.20
CA CYS A 398 -11.69 21.02 -0.42
C CYS A 398 -12.78 20.58 -1.42
N GLU A 399 -12.45 19.69 -2.35
CA GLU A 399 -13.40 19.14 -3.34
C GLU A 399 -14.25 18.00 -2.76
N ARG A 400 -13.76 17.32 -1.71
CA ARG A 400 -14.50 16.26 -1.02
C ARG A 400 -15.56 16.88 -0.12
N ASN A 401 -16.82 16.81 -0.52
CA ASN A 401 -17.95 17.27 0.30
C ASN A 401 -18.34 16.27 1.43
N GLU A 402 -17.70 15.12 1.51
CA GLU A 402 -18.03 14.05 2.47
C GLU A 402 -16.75 13.56 3.16
N GLY A 403 -16.79 13.35 4.48
CA GLY A 403 -15.77 12.59 5.21
C GLY A 403 -14.83 13.39 6.12
N ILE A 404 -14.98 14.71 6.25
CA ILE A 404 -14.16 15.52 7.18
C ILE A 404 -14.50 15.21 8.66
N GLU A 405 -15.67 14.62 8.92
CA GLU A 405 -16.16 14.37 10.29
C GLU A 405 -15.29 13.40 11.11
N ASN A 406 -14.45 12.57 10.45
CA ASN A 406 -13.60 11.57 11.10
C ASN A 406 -12.11 11.94 11.12
N GLU A 407 -11.71 13.07 10.55
CA GLU A 407 -10.31 13.49 10.51
C GLU A 407 -9.94 14.29 11.78
N SER A 408 -8.73 14.07 12.28
CA SER A 408 -8.24 14.83 13.43
C SER A 408 -8.00 16.28 13.07
N SER A 409 -8.55 17.20 13.87
CA SER A 409 -8.29 18.65 13.73
C SER A 409 -7.01 19.14 14.43
N GLY A 410 -6.18 18.23 14.94
CA GLY A 410 -4.99 18.53 15.72
C GLY A 410 -3.94 19.35 14.96
N ALA A 411 -3.27 20.28 15.69
CA ALA A 411 -2.25 21.16 15.11
C ALA A 411 -0.93 20.45 14.75
N PHE A 412 -0.71 19.22 15.21
CA PHE A 412 0.50 18.45 14.95
C PHE A 412 0.23 17.14 14.20
N GLY A 413 -0.84 16.45 14.54
CA GLY A 413 -1.25 15.16 13.94
C GLY A 413 -2.61 15.23 13.28
N GLY A 414 -3.02 16.36 12.72
CA GLY A 414 -4.31 16.55 12.05
C GLY A 414 -4.28 17.69 11.05
N GLU A 415 -5.42 18.02 10.48
CA GLU A 415 -5.60 18.99 9.39
C GLU A 415 -5.07 20.38 9.70
N ALA A 416 -5.18 20.84 10.95
CA ALA A 416 -4.64 22.14 11.36
C ALA A 416 -3.09 22.20 11.26
N SER A 417 -2.41 21.08 11.19
CA SER A 417 -0.96 21.03 10.99
C SER A 417 -0.54 21.55 9.61
N ILE A 418 -1.36 21.32 8.61
CA ILE A 418 -1.12 21.81 7.23
C ILE A 418 -1.26 23.33 7.21
N MET A 419 -2.29 23.86 7.89
CA MET A 419 -2.48 25.31 8.04
C MET A 419 -1.30 25.96 8.76
N TYR A 420 -0.84 25.36 9.87
CA TYR A 420 0.33 25.83 10.59
C TYR A 420 1.57 25.85 9.68
N THR A 421 1.74 24.82 8.87
CA THR A 421 2.85 24.72 7.90
C THR A 421 2.79 25.85 6.87
N TYR A 422 1.61 26.11 6.29
CA TYR A 422 1.44 27.20 5.34
C TYR A 422 1.73 28.56 5.96
N GLU A 423 1.32 28.78 7.20
CA GLU A 423 1.63 30.03 7.92
C GLU A 423 3.13 30.16 8.18
N ALA A 424 3.77 29.10 8.73
CA ALA A 424 5.19 29.08 9.01
C ALA A 424 6.07 29.30 7.76
N VAL A 425 5.68 28.69 6.64
CA VAL A 425 6.36 28.84 5.35
C VAL A 425 6.06 30.21 4.73
N SER A 426 4.85 30.76 4.90
CA SER A 426 4.43 32.04 4.33
C SER A 426 5.13 33.24 4.99
N TYR A 427 5.35 33.16 6.30
CA TYR A 427 6.04 34.20 7.04
C TYR A 427 7.46 34.48 6.51
N THR A 428 8.03 33.49 5.83
CA THR A 428 9.36 33.59 5.24
C THR A 428 9.36 33.96 3.76
N HIS A 429 8.35 33.60 2.93
CA HIS A 429 8.49 33.71 1.46
C HIS A 429 7.21 33.77 0.62
N LEU A 430 5.97 33.81 1.15
CA LEU A 430 4.78 33.79 0.30
C LEU A 430 4.34 35.15 -0.23
N ARG A 431 4.13 35.26 -1.55
CA ARG A 431 3.46 36.40 -2.17
C ARG A 431 1.96 36.45 -1.79
N PRO A 432 1.33 37.66 -1.78
CA PRO A 432 -0.06 37.87 -1.34
C PRO A 432 -1.12 36.99 -2.03
N THR A 433 -0.82 36.47 -3.21
CA THR A 433 -1.72 35.58 -3.97
C THR A 433 -1.90 34.18 -3.35
N ARG A 434 -0.94 33.72 -2.54
CA ARG A 434 -1.04 32.43 -1.84
C ARG A 434 -1.81 32.50 -0.51
N LEU A 435 -1.84 33.66 0.13
CA LEU A 435 -2.68 33.92 1.32
C LEU A 435 -4.18 33.68 1.07
N ARG A 436 -4.65 33.87 -0.18
CA ARG A 436 -6.06 33.55 -0.54
C ARG A 436 -6.34 32.05 -0.46
N ARG A 437 -5.39 31.16 -0.79
CA ARG A 437 -5.57 29.70 -0.69
C ARG A 437 -5.59 29.22 0.76
N ILE A 438 -4.78 29.82 1.64
CA ILE A 438 -4.80 29.54 3.08
C ILE A 438 -6.15 29.93 3.67
N SER A 439 -6.69 31.10 3.32
CA SER A 439 -8.02 31.53 3.74
C SER A 439 -9.12 30.60 3.23
N TYR A 440 -8.93 29.99 2.04
CA TYR A 440 -9.88 29.03 1.48
C TYR A 440 -9.83 27.69 2.21
N ALA A 441 -8.62 27.18 2.52
CA ALA A 441 -8.43 25.97 3.33
C ALA A 441 -9.04 26.12 4.73
N VAL A 442 -8.88 27.29 5.37
CA VAL A 442 -9.54 27.63 6.64
C VAL A 442 -11.06 27.63 6.52
N PHE A 443 -11.59 28.02 5.36
CA PHE A 443 -13.04 28.06 5.13
C PHE A 443 -13.62 26.66 4.90
N CYS A 444 -12.87 25.76 4.28
CA CYS A 444 -13.28 24.36 4.08
C CYS A 444 -13.22 23.51 5.35
N LEU A 445 -12.47 23.94 6.38
CA LEU A 445 -12.36 23.29 7.69
C LEU A 445 -13.40 23.82 8.71
N LYS A 446 -14.28 24.73 8.34
CA LYS A 446 -15.45 25.18 9.10
C LYS A 446 -16.72 24.49 8.64
#